data_71accea0b90d0d730b143715ef6e8df8
#
_entry.id   71accea0b90d0d730b143715ef6e8df8
#
_cell.length_a   1.000
_cell.length_b   1.000
_cell.length_c   1.000
_cell.angle_alpha   90.00
_cell.angle_beta   90.00
_cell.angle_gamma   90.00
#
_symmetry.space_group_name_H-M   'P 1'
#
loop_
_entity.id
_entity.type
_entity.pdbx_description
1 polymer ?
#
loop_
_entity_poly.entity_id
_entity_poly.type
_entity_poly.pdbx_seq_one_letter_code
_entity_poly.pdbx_strand_id
1 'polypeptide(L)'
;MRTALASLILAAGLVTAANAQEPAQPAPAAPAAQPAAPPATTPAPAAPAPTAEATPAPAAETPTLPTTGDGAVLISVIEKVCVPLVRGGAFDDLGKAMGMKKNKRDNTYTLPLGGDKNYTVTVYSPGANKDVCRGDIHYAVNQTDPIVKALNVWSFLHQPELILQANYVQVNGDNVKRVQKSWEHVDAQTSTAVNFTTETKPDDTPLNKGYSTAELYYQERKF
;
A
#
# COMPACT_ATOMS: atom_id res chain seq x y z
N MET A 1 56.44 23.04 -5.77
CA MET A 1 57.43 21.95 -5.77
C MET A 1 57.12 20.99 -4.65
N ARG A 2 56.59 19.85 -4.96
CA ARG A 2 56.89 18.53 -4.38
C ARG A 2 55.81 17.54 -4.88
N THR A 3 56.23 16.79 -5.86
CA THR A 3 55.73 15.55 -6.46
C THR A 3 55.91 14.40 -5.49
N ALA A 4 54.99 13.46 -5.48
CA ALA A 4 55.18 12.02 -5.26
C ALA A 4 53.77 11.36 -5.19
N LEU A 5 53.45 10.41 -5.85
CA LEU A 5 53.92 9.15 -6.44
C LEU A 5 52.76 8.14 -6.26
N ALA A 6 52.43 7.54 -7.36
CA ALA A 6 51.44 6.48 -7.52
C ALA A 6 51.83 5.19 -6.75
N SER A 7 50.80 4.44 -6.36
CA SER A 7 50.90 3.00 -6.14
C SER A 7 49.64 2.32 -6.60
N LEU A 8 49.75 1.70 -7.77
CA LEU A 8 48.84 0.70 -8.33
C LEU A 8 49.10 -0.62 -7.60
N ILE A 9 48.10 -1.22 -6.98
CA ILE A 9 48.13 -2.62 -6.57
C ILE A 9 47.02 -3.35 -7.35
N LEU A 10 47.42 -4.09 -8.37
CA LEU A 10 46.60 -5.08 -9.04
C LEU A 10 46.61 -6.36 -8.18
N ALA A 11 45.44 -6.72 -7.63
CA ALA A 11 45.23 -8.04 -7.05
C ALA A 11 44.28 -8.82 -7.99
N ALA A 12 44.84 -9.73 -8.79
CA ALA A 12 44.06 -10.70 -9.53
C ALA A 12 43.62 -11.82 -8.57
N GLY A 13 42.34 -11.85 -8.23
CA GLY A 13 41.71 -12.94 -7.49
C GLY A 13 41.04 -13.93 -8.44
N LEU A 14 41.59 -15.14 -8.53
CA LEU A 14 40.97 -16.29 -9.18
C LEU A 14 39.69 -16.67 -8.46
N VAL A 15 38.56 -16.55 -9.15
CA VAL A 15 37.26 -17.07 -8.69
C VAL A 15 37.16 -18.51 -9.19
N THR A 16 37.33 -19.47 -8.28
CA THR A 16 36.98 -20.88 -8.51
C THR A 16 35.48 -21.02 -8.45
N ALA A 17 34.84 -21.35 -9.57
CA ALA A 17 33.44 -21.73 -9.63
C ALA A 17 33.23 -23.08 -8.93
N ALA A 18 32.66 -23.07 -7.76
CA ALA A 18 32.13 -24.28 -7.13
C ALA A 18 30.75 -24.57 -7.73
N ASN A 19 30.64 -25.64 -8.54
CA ASN A 19 29.38 -26.23 -8.97
C ASN A 19 28.63 -26.73 -7.71
N ALA A 20 27.68 -25.97 -7.23
CA ALA A 20 26.69 -26.45 -6.27
C ALA A 20 25.70 -27.34 -7.05
N GLN A 21 25.80 -28.62 -6.85
CA GLN A 21 24.86 -29.64 -7.33
C GLN A 21 23.53 -29.43 -6.61
N GLU A 22 22.50 -29.04 -7.36
CA GLU A 22 21.12 -28.85 -6.89
C GLU A 22 20.59 -30.20 -6.37
N PRO A 23 20.07 -30.29 -5.12
CA PRO A 23 19.49 -31.52 -4.62
C PRO A 23 18.22 -31.84 -5.44
N ALA A 24 18.19 -33.05 -5.97
CA ALA A 24 17.08 -33.59 -6.74
C ALA A 24 15.76 -33.49 -5.97
N GLN A 25 14.81 -32.80 -6.54
CA GLN A 25 13.45 -32.64 -6.01
C GLN A 25 12.76 -34.03 -6.02
N PRO A 26 12.20 -34.49 -4.89
CA PRO A 26 11.48 -35.77 -4.89
C PRO A 26 10.25 -35.68 -5.79
N ALA A 27 10.05 -36.73 -6.60
CA ALA A 27 8.91 -36.87 -7.49
C ALA A 27 7.56 -36.77 -6.73
N PRO A 28 6.53 -36.13 -7.31
CA PRO A 28 5.22 -36.06 -6.69
C PRO A 28 4.64 -37.47 -6.51
N ALA A 29 4.20 -37.77 -5.30
CA ALA A 29 3.49 -39.01 -4.99
C ALA A 29 2.21 -39.11 -5.82
N ALA A 30 1.97 -40.29 -6.40
CA ALA A 30 0.75 -40.58 -7.11
C ALA A 30 -0.50 -40.39 -6.24
N PRO A 31 -1.63 -39.86 -6.78
CA PRO A 31 -2.85 -39.67 -6.02
C PRO A 31 -3.38 -41.02 -5.52
N ALA A 32 -3.58 -41.13 -4.21
CA ALA A 32 -4.24 -42.27 -3.61
C ALA A 32 -5.67 -42.42 -4.19
N ALA A 33 -6.02 -43.63 -4.58
CA ALA A 33 -7.35 -43.98 -5.09
C ALA A 33 -8.42 -43.59 -4.06
N GLN A 34 -9.35 -42.75 -4.49
CA GLN A 34 -10.50 -42.31 -3.70
C GLN A 34 -11.46 -43.51 -3.52
N PRO A 35 -11.94 -43.81 -2.31
CA PRO A 35 -12.96 -44.87 -2.12
C PRO A 35 -14.27 -44.51 -2.86
N ALA A 36 -14.85 -45.48 -3.51
CA ALA A 36 -16.12 -45.34 -4.22
C ALA A 36 -17.23 -44.88 -3.28
N ALA A 37 -17.94 -43.83 -3.68
CA ALA A 37 -19.09 -43.32 -2.95
C ALA A 37 -20.23 -44.36 -2.92
N PRO A 38 -21.00 -44.50 -1.83
CA PRO A 38 -22.18 -45.35 -1.76
C PRO A 38 -23.27 -44.81 -2.68
N PRO A 39 -24.19 -45.72 -3.19
CA PRO A 39 -25.24 -45.35 -4.14
C PRO A 39 -26.21 -44.34 -3.53
N ALA A 40 -26.50 -43.30 -4.28
CA ALA A 40 -27.42 -42.22 -3.90
C ALA A 40 -28.85 -42.81 -3.78
N THR A 41 -29.42 -42.74 -2.60
CA THR A 41 -30.86 -42.93 -2.38
C THR A 41 -31.63 -41.76 -2.97
N THR A 42 -32.52 -42.03 -3.90
CA THR A 42 -33.44 -41.09 -4.54
C THR A 42 -34.31 -40.40 -3.49
N PRO A 43 -34.29 -39.07 -3.34
CA PRO A 43 -35.20 -38.40 -2.42
C PRO A 43 -36.64 -38.39 -2.98
N ALA A 44 -37.60 -38.64 -2.12
CA ALA A 44 -39.02 -38.50 -2.44
C ALA A 44 -39.36 -37.03 -2.76
N PRO A 45 -40.39 -36.75 -3.61
CA PRO A 45 -40.77 -35.38 -3.95
C PRO A 45 -41.21 -34.61 -2.70
N ALA A 46 -40.48 -33.56 -2.38
CA ALA A 46 -40.86 -32.65 -1.32
C ALA A 46 -42.05 -31.78 -1.74
N ALA A 47 -43.02 -31.65 -0.86
CA ALA A 47 -44.17 -30.76 -1.02
C ALA A 47 -43.70 -29.30 -1.19
N PRO A 48 -44.40 -28.47 -1.98
CA PRO A 48 -44.02 -27.07 -2.18
C PRO A 48 -44.10 -26.30 -0.84
N ALA A 49 -42.97 -25.76 -0.47
CA ALA A 49 -42.89 -24.86 0.67
C ALA A 49 -43.63 -23.53 0.35
N PRO A 50 -44.28 -22.89 1.34
CA PRO A 50 -44.90 -21.59 1.13
C PRO A 50 -43.87 -20.54 0.74
N THR A 51 -44.12 -19.87 -0.38
CA THR A 51 -43.31 -18.76 -0.87
C THR A 51 -43.35 -17.65 0.15
N ALA A 52 -42.27 -17.48 0.93
CA ALA A 52 -42.10 -16.33 1.76
C ALA A 52 -41.89 -15.12 0.83
N GLU A 53 -42.78 -14.15 0.95
CA GLU A 53 -42.71 -12.87 0.26
C GLU A 53 -41.41 -12.18 0.66
N ALA A 54 -40.48 -12.06 -0.28
CA ALA A 54 -39.16 -11.44 -0.05
C ALA A 54 -39.37 -9.94 0.26
N THR A 55 -39.15 -9.55 1.50
CA THR A 55 -39.06 -8.13 1.89
C THR A 55 -37.97 -7.50 1.04
N PRO A 56 -38.24 -6.37 0.35
CA PRO A 56 -37.23 -5.67 -0.43
C PRO A 56 -36.04 -5.33 0.45
N ALA A 57 -34.84 -5.75 0.06
CA ALA A 57 -33.62 -5.36 0.74
C ALA A 57 -33.48 -3.83 0.69
N PRO A 58 -33.08 -3.16 1.79
CA PRO A 58 -32.82 -1.72 1.77
C PRO A 58 -31.85 -1.39 0.63
N ALA A 59 -32.16 -0.36 -0.14
CA ALA A 59 -31.28 0.13 -1.19
C ALA A 59 -29.90 0.46 -0.55
N ALA A 60 -28.84 -0.14 -1.06
CA ALA A 60 -27.49 0.11 -0.58
C ALA A 60 -27.16 1.59 -0.79
N GLU A 61 -26.86 2.31 0.30
CA GLU A 61 -26.45 3.70 0.22
C GLU A 61 -25.14 3.81 -0.54
N THR A 62 -25.04 4.72 -1.50
CA THR A 62 -23.79 5.00 -2.22
C THR A 62 -22.77 5.55 -1.22
N PRO A 63 -21.58 4.94 -1.10
CA PRO A 63 -20.57 5.43 -0.19
C PRO A 63 -20.12 6.83 -0.58
N THR A 64 -19.93 7.71 0.42
CA THR A 64 -19.51 9.09 0.24
C THR A 64 -18.15 9.32 0.87
N LEU A 65 -17.32 10.17 0.24
CA LEU A 65 -16.03 10.55 0.78
C LEU A 65 -16.18 11.32 2.09
N PRO A 66 -15.29 11.07 3.09
CA PRO A 66 -15.27 11.89 4.28
C PRO A 66 -14.86 13.32 3.94
N THR A 67 -15.54 14.30 4.52
CA THR A 67 -15.26 15.73 4.34
C THR A 67 -14.36 16.31 5.44
N THR A 68 -14.14 15.56 6.52
CA THR A 68 -13.38 15.97 7.70
C THR A 68 -12.51 14.83 8.23
N GLY A 69 -11.54 15.15 9.08
CA GLY A 69 -10.61 14.21 9.71
C GLY A 69 -9.41 13.88 8.84
N ASP A 70 -8.48 13.08 9.39
CA ASP A 70 -7.19 12.77 8.78
C ASP A 70 -7.34 12.07 7.42
N GLY A 71 -8.33 11.19 7.29
CA GLY A 71 -8.63 10.52 6.02
C GLY A 71 -8.99 11.49 4.89
N ALA A 72 -9.80 12.52 5.18
CA ALA A 72 -10.15 13.56 4.20
C ALA A 72 -8.92 14.39 3.79
N VAL A 73 -8.04 14.70 4.74
CA VAL A 73 -6.78 15.42 4.46
C VAL A 73 -5.87 14.57 3.57
N LEU A 74 -5.72 13.28 3.86
CA LEU A 74 -4.89 12.37 3.07
C LEU A 74 -5.43 12.22 1.64
N ILE A 75 -6.74 12.05 1.46
CA ILE A 75 -7.36 12.05 0.13
C ILE A 75 -7.06 13.36 -0.61
N SER A 76 -7.19 14.49 0.06
CA SER A 76 -6.86 15.79 -0.56
C SER A 76 -5.39 15.90 -0.97
N VAL A 77 -4.46 15.32 -0.19
CA VAL A 77 -3.03 15.25 -0.57
C VAL A 77 -2.83 14.35 -1.77
N ILE A 78 -3.47 13.19 -1.83
CA ILE A 78 -3.41 12.31 -3.00
C ILE A 78 -3.89 13.06 -4.24
N GLU A 79 -5.09 13.62 -4.21
CA GLU A 79 -5.71 14.25 -5.38
C GLU A 79 -5.03 15.54 -5.83
N LYS A 80 -4.60 16.39 -4.89
CA LYS A 80 -4.09 17.73 -5.20
C LYS A 80 -2.56 17.79 -5.31
N VAL A 81 -1.86 16.80 -4.76
CA VAL A 81 -0.39 16.75 -4.80
C VAL A 81 0.09 15.51 -5.53
N CYS A 82 -0.27 14.31 -5.09
CA CYS A 82 0.30 13.08 -5.64
C CYS A 82 -0.13 12.82 -7.10
N VAL A 83 -1.41 12.89 -7.39
CA VAL A 83 -1.94 12.67 -8.76
C VAL A 83 -1.31 13.64 -9.77
N PRO A 84 -1.36 14.97 -9.58
CA PRO A 84 -0.71 15.87 -10.53
C PRO A 84 0.83 15.74 -10.55
N LEU A 85 1.47 15.36 -9.43
CA LEU A 85 2.92 15.19 -9.36
C LEU A 85 3.41 14.06 -10.28
N VAL A 86 2.79 12.87 -10.21
CA VAL A 86 3.16 11.73 -11.06
C VAL A 86 2.82 11.98 -12.54
N ARG A 87 1.94 12.93 -12.82
CA ARG A 87 1.60 13.40 -14.17
C ARG A 87 2.49 14.55 -14.65
N GLY A 88 3.59 14.84 -13.93
CA GLY A 88 4.60 15.82 -14.32
C GLY A 88 4.40 17.24 -13.76
N GLY A 89 3.48 17.41 -12.81
CA GLY A 89 3.28 18.69 -12.11
C GLY A 89 4.52 19.12 -11.31
N ALA A 90 4.73 20.42 -11.19
CA ALA A 90 5.85 20.97 -10.45
C ALA A 90 5.65 20.83 -8.93
N PHE A 91 6.51 20.07 -8.28
CA PHE A 91 6.40 19.74 -6.85
C PHE A 91 6.26 20.97 -5.93
N ASP A 92 7.05 22.02 -6.21
CA ASP A 92 7.02 23.27 -5.43
C ASP A 92 5.68 24.02 -5.56
N ASP A 93 5.08 24.01 -6.73
CA ASP A 93 3.81 24.70 -6.97
C ASP A 93 2.64 23.93 -6.35
N LEU A 94 2.65 22.61 -6.46
CA LEU A 94 1.64 21.74 -5.84
C LEU A 94 1.66 21.85 -4.32
N GLY A 95 2.85 21.76 -3.70
CA GLY A 95 3.00 21.91 -2.25
C GLY A 95 2.53 23.27 -1.76
N LYS A 96 2.86 24.36 -2.45
CA LYS A 96 2.40 25.71 -2.12
C LYS A 96 0.89 25.87 -2.29
N ALA A 97 0.33 25.38 -3.40
CA ALA A 97 -1.11 25.45 -3.66
C ALA A 97 -1.94 24.71 -2.61
N MET A 98 -1.40 23.60 -2.07
CA MET A 98 -2.01 22.84 -0.96
C MET A 98 -1.81 23.52 0.41
N GLY A 99 -1.02 24.60 0.49
CA GLY A 99 -0.70 25.28 1.75
C GLY A 99 0.30 24.52 2.65
N MET A 100 1.05 23.59 2.07
CA MET A 100 2.05 22.81 2.79
C MET A 100 3.31 23.64 3.11
N LYS A 101 3.97 23.33 4.21
CA LYS A 101 5.21 23.97 4.62
C LYS A 101 6.41 23.25 4.01
N LYS A 102 7.26 23.99 3.25
CA LYS A 102 8.48 23.44 2.67
C LYS A 102 9.59 23.26 3.70
N ASN A 103 10.19 22.08 3.77
CA ASN A 103 11.48 21.82 4.38
C ASN A 103 12.55 21.85 3.27
N LYS A 104 13.36 22.91 3.24
CA LYS A 104 14.39 23.09 2.20
C LYS A 104 15.54 22.10 2.31
N ARG A 105 15.85 21.63 3.53
CA ARG A 105 16.97 20.71 3.78
C ARG A 105 16.70 19.35 3.15
N ASP A 106 15.49 18.85 3.37
CA ASP A 106 15.11 17.48 2.97
C ASP A 106 14.31 17.48 1.66
N ASN A 107 14.04 18.67 1.11
CA ASN A 107 13.21 18.89 -0.08
C ASN A 107 11.85 18.19 0.03
N THR A 108 11.17 18.42 1.14
CA THR A 108 9.84 17.86 1.44
C THR A 108 8.82 18.97 1.66
N TYR A 109 7.54 18.60 1.56
CA TYR A 109 6.42 19.44 1.96
C TYR A 109 5.62 18.75 3.04
N THR A 110 5.29 19.47 4.13
CA THR A 110 4.57 18.94 5.28
C THR A 110 3.28 19.71 5.50
N LEU A 111 2.18 18.97 5.69
CA LEU A 111 0.87 19.49 6.08
C LEU A 111 0.51 18.93 7.47
N PRO A 112 0.04 19.75 8.43
CA PRO A 112 -0.46 19.24 9.70
C PRO A 112 -1.78 18.48 9.49
N LEU A 113 -1.92 17.38 10.23
CA LEU A 113 -3.19 16.69 10.46
C LEU A 113 -3.88 17.26 11.72
N GLY A 114 -5.12 16.87 11.96
CA GLY A 114 -5.86 17.39 13.11
C GLY A 114 -5.30 16.96 14.48
N GLY A 115 -5.40 17.81 15.48
CA GLY A 115 -5.22 17.46 16.88
C GLY A 115 -3.88 17.81 17.53
N ASP A 116 -2.74 17.40 16.96
CA ASP A 116 -1.42 17.66 17.55
C ASP A 116 -0.41 18.11 16.49
N LYS A 117 0.59 18.91 16.91
CA LYS A 117 1.69 19.38 16.04
C LYS A 117 2.57 18.27 15.47
N ASN A 118 2.56 17.09 16.11
CA ASN A 118 3.30 15.93 15.66
C ASN A 118 2.54 15.12 14.60
N TYR A 119 1.24 15.38 14.41
CA TYR A 119 0.44 14.72 13.40
C TYR A 119 0.59 15.45 12.08
N THR A 120 1.22 14.78 11.13
CA THR A 120 1.60 15.40 9.86
C THR A 120 1.56 14.40 8.71
N VAL A 121 1.30 14.90 7.51
CA VAL A 121 1.66 14.21 6.28
C VAL A 121 2.82 14.95 5.63
N THR A 122 3.89 14.23 5.34
CA THR A 122 5.10 14.77 4.70
C THR A 122 5.27 14.12 3.33
N VAL A 123 5.21 14.91 2.27
CA VAL A 123 5.40 14.45 0.89
C VAL A 123 6.83 14.76 0.45
N TYR A 124 7.47 13.78 -0.17
CA TYR A 124 8.84 13.88 -0.67
C TYR A 124 8.89 14.35 -2.11
N SER A 125 9.94 15.09 -2.43
CA SER A 125 10.25 15.39 -3.82
C SER A 125 10.46 14.11 -4.62
N PRO A 126 9.97 14.03 -5.87
CA PRO A 126 10.20 12.87 -6.71
C PRO A 126 11.70 12.59 -6.85
N GLY A 127 12.07 11.34 -6.65
CA GLY A 127 13.42 10.84 -6.92
C GLY A 127 13.62 10.50 -8.40
N ALA A 128 14.40 9.45 -8.66
CA ALA A 128 14.60 8.92 -10.01
C ALA A 128 13.30 8.35 -10.61
N ASN A 129 12.44 7.77 -9.79
CA ASN A 129 11.13 7.27 -10.20
C ASN A 129 10.08 8.38 -10.03
N LYS A 130 9.72 9.01 -11.15
CA LYS A 130 8.74 10.09 -11.18
C LYS A 130 7.29 9.62 -11.21
N ASP A 131 7.08 8.34 -11.45
CA ASP A 131 5.76 7.72 -11.48
C ASP A 131 5.21 7.42 -10.08
N VAL A 132 5.96 7.77 -9.04
CA VAL A 132 5.63 7.52 -7.64
C VAL A 132 5.67 8.80 -6.82
N CYS A 133 4.57 9.09 -6.14
CA CYS A 133 4.48 10.05 -5.04
C CYS A 133 4.61 9.30 -3.71
N ARG A 134 5.57 9.70 -2.88
CA ARG A 134 5.79 9.12 -1.55
C ARG A 134 5.45 10.12 -0.45
N GLY A 135 4.78 9.64 0.59
CA GLY A 135 4.52 10.40 1.79
C GLY A 135 4.70 9.58 3.07
N ASP A 136 5.23 10.21 4.11
CA ASP A 136 5.25 9.67 5.47
C ASP A 136 4.16 10.35 6.29
N ILE A 137 3.47 9.58 7.13
CA ILE A 137 2.30 10.03 7.88
C ILE A 137 2.52 9.74 9.36
N HIS A 138 2.37 10.78 10.19
CA HIS A 138 2.25 10.67 11.65
C HIS A 138 0.83 11.08 12.03
N TYR A 139 0.10 10.22 12.72
CA TYR A 139 -1.32 10.43 13.04
C TYR A 139 -1.68 9.89 14.42
N ALA A 140 -2.84 10.25 14.93
CA ALA A 140 -3.30 9.80 16.24
C ALA A 140 -3.50 8.27 16.25
N VAL A 141 -3.12 7.63 17.35
CA VAL A 141 -3.08 6.15 17.49
C VAL A 141 -4.39 5.45 17.14
N ASN A 142 -5.53 6.13 17.32
CA ASN A 142 -6.86 5.59 17.05
C ASN A 142 -7.41 5.93 15.64
N GLN A 143 -6.61 6.51 14.75
CA GLN A 143 -7.06 6.98 13.42
C GLN A 143 -6.74 6.02 12.27
N THR A 144 -6.11 4.88 12.53
CA THR A 144 -5.80 3.90 11.47
C THR A 144 -7.05 3.44 10.72
N ASP A 145 -8.08 2.97 11.42
CA ASP A 145 -9.30 2.47 10.79
C ASP A 145 -10.08 3.56 10.04
N PRO A 146 -10.29 4.77 10.59
CA PRO A 146 -10.86 5.90 9.84
C PRO A 146 -10.11 6.24 8.57
N ILE A 147 -8.77 6.26 8.60
CA ILE A 147 -7.93 6.51 7.42
C ILE A 147 -8.10 5.41 6.38
N VAL A 148 -7.98 4.14 6.78
CA VAL A 148 -8.15 2.99 5.88
C VAL A 148 -9.54 2.98 5.25
N LYS A 149 -10.58 3.27 6.03
CA LYS A 149 -11.96 3.39 5.51
C LYS A 149 -12.07 4.50 4.47
N ALA A 150 -11.46 5.65 4.72
CA ALA A 150 -11.46 6.77 3.79
C ALA A 150 -10.75 6.41 2.47
N LEU A 151 -9.58 5.78 2.54
CA LEU A 151 -8.85 5.31 1.37
C LEU A 151 -9.62 4.25 0.59
N ASN A 152 -10.31 3.33 1.28
CA ASN A 152 -11.14 2.32 0.65
C ASN A 152 -12.31 2.93 -0.12
N VAL A 153 -13.00 3.91 0.47
CA VAL A 153 -14.11 4.63 -0.20
C VAL A 153 -13.57 5.44 -1.39
N TRP A 154 -12.45 6.12 -1.22
CA TRP A 154 -11.82 6.87 -2.31
C TRP A 154 -11.41 5.96 -3.48
N SER A 155 -10.80 4.81 -3.19
CA SER A 155 -10.40 3.82 -4.18
C SER A 155 -11.59 3.25 -4.94
N PHE A 156 -12.69 2.96 -4.26
CA PHE A 156 -13.94 2.53 -4.87
C PHE A 156 -14.56 3.59 -5.82
N LEU A 157 -14.50 4.86 -5.43
CA LEU A 157 -15.04 5.96 -6.22
C LEU A 157 -14.07 6.46 -7.31
N HIS A 158 -12.80 6.00 -7.29
CA HIS A 158 -11.80 6.38 -8.28
C HIS A 158 -12.17 5.87 -9.67
N GLN A 159 -11.76 6.59 -10.71
CA GLN A 159 -11.98 6.18 -12.11
C GLN A 159 -10.64 6.03 -12.85
N PRO A 160 -10.26 4.82 -13.25
CA PRO A 160 -10.94 3.52 -12.99
C PRO A 160 -10.92 3.12 -11.51
N GLU A 161 -11.87 2.29 -11.06
CA GLU A 161 -11.94 1.78 -9.69
C GLU A 161 -10.66 1.05 -9.31
N LEU A 162 -10.13 1.35 -8.11
CA LEU A 162 -8.96 0.66 -7.55
C LEU A 162 -9.45 -0.43 -6.58
N ILE A 163 -9.13 -1.66 -6.89
CA ILE A 163 -9.56 -2.83 -6.12
C ILE A 163 -8.48 -3.20 -5.09
N LEU A 164 -8.88 -3.60 -3.89
CA LEU A 164 -7.95 -4.06 -2.86
C LEU A 164 -7.23 -5.34 -3.33
N GLN A 165 -5.95 -5.22 -3.68
CA GLN A 165 -5.10 -6.31 -4.19
C GLN A 165 -4.23 -6.93 -3.10
N ALA A 166 -3.77 -6.11 -2.15
CA ALA A 166 -2.93 -6.58 -1.06
C ALA A 166 -3.47 -6.15 0.30
N ASN A 167 -3.47 -7.09 1.23
CA ASN A 167 -3.77 -6.87 2.65
C ASN A 167 -2.98 -7.93 3.43
N TYR A 168 -1.71 -7.66 3.70
CA TYR A 168 -0.84 -8.61 4.37
C TYR A 168 -0.02 -7.97 5.47
N VAL A 169 0.44 -8.83 6.38
CA VAL A 169 1.27 -8.45 7.52
C VAL A 169 2.67 -9.00 7.32
N GLN A 170 3.68 -8.17 7.57
CA GLN A 170 5.08 -8.54 7.52
C GLN A 170 5.80 -8.06 8.77
N VAL A 171 6.61 -8.93 9.36
CA VAL A 171 7.55 -8.58 10.43
C VAL A 171 8.95 -8.84 9.91
N ASN A 172 9.75 -7.80 9.77
CA ASN A 172 11.11 -7.88 9.26
C ASN A 172 12.12 -8.05 10.41
N GLY A 173 13.40 -8.28 10.04
CA GLY A 173 14.51 -8.41 11.01
C GLY A 173 14.79 -7.14 11.83
N ASP A 174 14.18 -5.99 11.46
CA ASP A 174 14.21 -4.73 12.21
C ASP A 174 13.22 -4.69 13.39
N ASN A 175 12.48 -5.79 13.61
CA ASN A 175 11.46 -5.91 14.64
C ASN A 175 10.31 -4.90 14.49
N VAL A 176 10.03 -4.49 13.26
CA VAL A 176 8.88 -3.64 12.89
C VAL A 176 7.84 -4.48 12.19
N LYS A 177 6.62 -4.45 12.70
CA LYS A 177 5.44 -5.03 12.06
C LYS A 177 4.86 -4.02 11.08
N ARG A 178 4.77 -4.40 9.82
CA ARG A 178 4.16 -3.62 8.74
C ARG A 178 2.87 -4.29 8.30
N VAL A 179 1.79 -3.51 8.25
CA VAL A 179 0.53 -3.94 7.65
C VAL A 179 0.32 -3.13 6.39
N GLN A 180 0.48 -3.79 5.25
CA GLN A 180 0.34 -3.16 3.95
C GLN A 180 -1.04 -3.42 3.37
N LYS A 181 -1.68 -2.36 2.91
CA LYS A 181 -2.87 -2.40 2.06
C LYS A 181 -2.56 -1.71 0.74
N SER A 182 -2.97 -2.34 -0.35
CA SER A 182 -2.79 -1.80 -1.70
C SER A 182 -4.10 -1.89 -2.46
N TRP A 183 -4.55 -0.78 -3.01
CA TRP A 183 -5.67 -0.71 -3.96
C TRP A 183 -5.12 -0.39 -5.32
N GLU A 184 -5.46 -1.20 -6.32
CA GLU A 184 -4.84 -1.12 -7.65
C GLU A 184 -5.86 -1.31 -8.75
N HIS A 185 -5.61 -0.63 -9.86
CA HIS A 185 -6.16 -0.92 -11.16
C HIS A 185 -5.01 -1.21 -12.13
N VAL A 186 -5.09 -2.34 -12.82
CA VAL A 186 -4.07 -2.73 -13.81
C VAL A 186 -4.78 -3.15 -15.08
N ASP A 187 -4.41 -2.54 -16.20
CA ASP A 187 -4.80 -2.94 -17.54
C ASP A 187 -3.57 -3.23 -18.42
N ALA A 188 -3.77 -3.46 -19.70
CA ALA A 188 -2.70 -3.81 -20.63
C ALA A 188 -1.68 -2.67 -20.87
N GLN A 189 -2.01 -1.44 -20.53
CA GLN A 189 -1.22 -0.24 -20.85
C GLN A 189 -0.83 0.57 -19.63
N THR A 190 -1.61 0.46 -18.54
CA THR A 190 -1.45 1.31 -17.36
C THR A 190 -1.63 0.54 -16.06
N SER A 191 -1.00 1.05 -15.01
CA SER A 191 -1.26 0.64 -13.63
C SER A 191 -1.37 1.88 -12.76
N THR A 192 -2.45 1.96 -11.99
CA THR A 192 -2.65 2.98 -10.97
C THR A 192 -2.78 2.28 -9.62
N ALA A 193 -2.05 2.74 -8.61
CA ALA A 193 -2.15 2.17 -7.28
C ALA A 193 -1.99 3.19 -6.17
N VAL A 194 -2.67 2.91 -5.04
CA VAL A 194 -2.40 3.54 -3.75
C VAL A 194 -2.00 2.46 -2.74
N ASN A 195 -0.87 2.66 -2.07
CA ASN A 195 -0.39 1.78 -1.01
C ASN A 195 -0.37 2.55 0.31
N PHE A 196 -0.88 1.93 1.36
CA PHE A 196 -0.85 2.44 2.72
C PHE A 196 -0.28 1.37 3.63
N THR A 197 0.90 1.65 4.20
CA THR A 197 1.63 0.71 5.05
C THR A 197 1.76 1.31 6.45
N THR A 198 1.04 0.73 7.42
CA THR A 198 1.19 1.10 8.83
C THR A 198 2.38 0.39 9.45
N GLU A 199 3.04 1.06 10.39
CA GLU A 199 4.19 0.52 11.11
C GLU A 199 3.93 0.53 12.62
N THR A 200 4.13 -0.64 13.24
CA THR A 200 3.99 -0.83 14.69
C THR A 200 5.11 -1.72 15.22
N LYS A 201 5.19 -1.87 16.52
CA LYS A 201 5.93 -2.98 17.12
C LYS A 201 5.20 -4.29 16.87
N PRO A 202 5.86 -5.45 17.05
CA PRO A 202 5.22 -6.76 16.85
C PRO A 202 3.99 -7.01 17.75
N ASP A 203 3.88 -6.32 18.87
CA ASP A 203 2.76 -6.37 19.82
C ASP A 203 1.63 -5.37 19.49
N ASP A 204 1.64 -4.79 18.29
CA ASP A 204 0.69 -3.79 17.80
C ASP A 204 0.76 -2.42 18.49
N THR A 205 1.71 -2.21 19.40
CA THR A 205 1.91 -0.89 20.00
C THR A 205 2.63 0.05 19.03
N PRO A 206 2.35 1.36 19.07
CA PRO A 206 3.03 2.33 18.21
C PRO A 206 4.55 2.33 18.38
N LEU A 207 5.29 2.57 17.30
CA LEU A 207 6.75 2.74 17.36
C LEU A 207 7.13 3.97 18.19
N ASN A 208 6.31 5.01 18.16
CA ASN A 208 6.52 6.27 18.86
C ASN A 208 5.47 6.47 19.94
N LYS A 209 5.88 7.16 21.02
CA LYS A 209 4.94 7.58 22.07
C LYS A 209 4.07 8.72 21.52
N GLY A 210 2.77 8.51 21.45
CA GLY A 210 1.80 9.57 21.16
C GLY A 210 1.34 9.67 19.71
N TYR A 211 1.92 8.92 18.76
CA TYR A 211 1.43 8.86 17.39
C TYR A 211 1.74 7.52 16.71
N SER A 212 0.93 7.17 15.76
CA SER A 212 1.16 6.07 14.83
C SER A 212 1.87 6.57 13.57
N THR A 213 2.59 5.67 12.89
CA THR A 213 3.30 5.95 11.65
C THR A 213 2.75 5.11 10.51
N ALA A 214 2.73 5.70 9.33
CA ALA A 214 2.47 4.98 8.08
C ALA A 214 3.23 5.60 6.91
N GLU A 215 3.45 4.80 5.88
CA GLU A 215 3.89 5.25 4.57
C GLU A 215 2.70 5.24 3.60
N LEU A 216 2.64 6.26 2.75
CA LEU A 216 1.69 6.39 1.66
C LEU A 216 2.45 6.46 0.35
N TYR A 217 2.06 5.63 -0.62
CA TYR A 217 2.53 5.73 -1.99
C TYR A 217 1.33 5.82 -2.92
N TYR A 218 1.40 6.77 -3.85
CA TYR A 218 0.53 6.82 -5.02
C TYR A 218 1.39 6.66 -6.27
N GLN A 219 0.96 5.84 -7.21
CA GLN A 219 1.70 5.62 -8.45
C GLN A 219 0.77 5.53 -9.66
N GLU A 220 1.27 6.04 -10.79
CA GLU A 220 0.71 5.78 -12.12
C GLU A 220 1.85 5.33 -13.04
N ARG A 221 1.71 4.17 -13.67
CA ARG A 221 2.71 3.63 -14.60
C ARG A 221 2.07 3.40 -15.96
N LYS A 222 2.88 3.61 -17.00
CA LYS A 222 2.55 3.21 -18.38
C LYS A 222 3.52 2.11 -18.79
N PHE A 223 3.00 1.09 -19.45
CA PHE A 223 3.75 -0.07 -19.95
C PHE A 223 4.05 0.05 -21.43
#